data_a1c06693379dc7c5df6c464be0a2a390
#
_entry.id   a1c06693379dc7c5df6c464be0a2a390
#
_cell.length_a   1.000
_cell.length_b   1.000
_cell.length_c   1.000
_cell.angle_alpha   90.00
_cell.angle_beta   90.00
_cell.angle_gamma   90.00
#
_symmetry.space_group_name_H-M   'P 1'
#
loop_
_entity.id
_entity.type
_entity.pdbx_description
1 polymer ?
#
loop_
_entity_poly.entity_id
_entity_poly.type
_entity_poly.pdbx_seq_one_letter_code
_entity_poly.pdbx_strand_id
1 'polypeptide(L)'
;YGAVSNSFTLSFQRQTAVLSLRTLSRNLGIFFLSALVSSFFLIGCSGTQHDSSANDFDDVQLSDKTVSEEDVQAQNQQIDVENREALIEEAKAKLQLTEDYRDDFIHGEKGADFQKYIVLHDTEGSNDASSVVNGWEASGNLVAAHFIVNTDGSIVQCVPMDKIAHHAGFGDTGHNIDFGVEDESRDDKAGTVPIGGNFADYGMNSYSIGIEMVHVGGSGDYPSAQLEALDNLITYIDAFYGFQSEIIDHKTWRTGNSDTSAEFSTHLQNYKATRKHFA
;
A
#
# COMPACT_ATOMS: atom_id res chain seq x y z
N TYR A 1 -58.51 22.13 16.61
CA TYR A 1 -58.12 23.56 16.88
C TYR A 1 -56.60 23.64 16.88
N GLY A 2 -56.04 24.47 16.00
CA GLY A 2 -54.67 24.99 16.11
C GLY A 2 -53.67 24.41 15.15
N ALA A 3 -53.70 24.83 13.89
CA ALA A 3 -52.56 24.72 12.98
C ALA A 3 -51.48 25.71 13.39
N VAL A 4 -50.22 25.29 13.50
CA VAL A 4 -49.06 26.17 13.51
C VAL A 4 -48.14 25.76 12.36
N SER A 5 -48.17 26.61 11.35
CA SER A 5 -47.26 26.65 10.22
C SER A 5 -45.90 27.22 10.70
N ASN A 6 -44.81 26.46 10.52
CA ASN A 6 -43.46 27.04 10.58
C ASN A 6 -42.77 26.80 9.25
N SER A 7 -42.72 27.84 8.48
CA SER A 7 -41.88 28.00 7.30
C SER A 7 -40.42 28.15 7.71
N PHE A 8 -39.58 27.20 7.35
CA PHE A 8 -38.13 27.37 7.39
C PHE A 8 -37.61 27.77 6.01
N THR A 9 -37.14 29.00 5.94
CA THR A 9 -36.49 29.60 4.78
C THR A 9 -35.07 29.01 4.67
N LEU A 10 -34.80 28.26 3.58
CA LEU A 10 -33.44 27.80 3.24
C LEU A 10 -32.66 28.98 2.64
N SER A 11 -31.66 29.43 3.38
CA SER A 11 -30.63 30.35 2.89
C SER A 11 -29.57 29.54 2.15
N PHE A 12 -29.55 29.67 0.81
CA PHE A 12 -28.48 29.14 -0.04
C PHE A 12 -27.29 30.09 0.00
N GLN A 13 -26.27 29.79 0.80
CA GLN A 13 -24.97 30.42 0.67
C GLN A 13 -24.16 29.70 -0.43
N ARG A 14 -23.93 30.43 -1.52
CA ARG A 14 -22.96 30.05 -2.55
C ARG A 14 -21.56 30.18 -1.97
N GLN A 15 -20.90 29.07 -1.69
CA GLN A 15 -19.43 29.02 -1.57
C GLN A 15 -18.84 28.86 -2.97
N THR A 16 -18.28 29.94 -3.48
CA THR A 16 -17.43 29.96 -4.67
C THR A 16 -16.13 29.22 -4.34
N ALA A 17 -15.91 28.13 -5.04
CA ALA A 17 -14.64 27.40 -5.01
C ALA A 17 -13.53 28.30 -5.56
N VAL A 18 -12.59 28.66 -4.71
CA VAL A 18 -11.30 29.21 -5.11
C VAL A 18 -10.43 28.01 -5.48
N LEU A 19 -10.40 27.66 -6.78
CA LEU A 19 -9.42 26.71 -7.30
C LEU A 19 -8.03 27.36 -7.16
N SER A 20 -7.20 26.75 -6.32
CA SER A 20 -5.82 27.15 -6.09
C SER A 20 -4.99 26.91 -7.35
N LEU A 21 -4.44 28.00 -7.91
CA LEU A 21 -3.47 28.01 -9.01
C LEU A 21 -2.07 27.44 -8.63
N ARG A 22 -1.99 26.60 -7.61
CA ARG A 22 -0.71 26.05 -7.14
C ARG A 22 -0.26 24.77 -7.87
N THR A 23 -1.15 24.13 -8.61
CA THR A 23 -0.86 22.84 -9.29
C THR A 23 -0.19 22.98 -10.67
N LEU A 24 -0.17 24.18 -11.26
CA LEU A 24 0.37 24.37 -12.61
C LEU A 24 1.86 24.73 -12.65
N SER A 25 2.49 25.08 -11.54
CA SER A 25 3.91 25.44 -11.52
C SER A 25 4.86 24.29 -11.22
N ARG A 26 4.37 23.16 -10.73
CA ARG A 26 5.23 22.00 -10.39
C ARG A 26 5.62 21.14 -11.60
N ASN A 27 4.77 21.06 -12.61
CA ASN A 27 5.05 20.25 -13.81
C ASN A 27 5.95 20.92 -14.86
N LEU A 28 6.26 22.22 -14.73
CA LEU A 28 7.15 22.91 -15.66
C LEU A 28 8.63 22.86 -15.25
N GLY A 29 8.90 22.52 -13.97
CA GLY A 29 10.27 22.41 -13.45
C GLY A 29 11.00 21.12 -13.85
N ILE A 30 10.25 20.04 -14.06
CA ILE A 30 10.82 18.71 -14.28
C ILE A 30 11.34 18.53 -15.71
N PHE A 31 10.80 19.27 -16.69
CA PHE A 31 11.24 19.17 -18.09
C PHE A 31 12.52 19.96 -18.41
N PHE A 32 12.97 20.88 -17.54
CA PHE A 32 14.19 21.66 -17.80
C PHE A 32 15.46 21.07 -17.19
N LEU A 33 15.35 20.16 -16.21
CA LEU A 33 16.55 19.60 -15.54
C LEU A 33 17.14 18.39 -16.27
N SER A 34 16.35 17.65 -17.04
CA SER A 34 16.83 16.49 -17.82
C SER A 34 17.61 16.88 -19.09
N ALA A 35 17.54 18.13 -19.54
CA ALA A 35 18.26 18.61 -20.73
C ALA A 35 19.67 19.14 -20.44
N LEU A 36 20.01 19.37 -19.16
CA LEU A 36 21.32 19.98 -18.82
C LEU A 36 22.40 18.94 -18.45
N VAL A 37 22.02 17.68 -18.16
CA VAL A 37 22.97 16.62 -17.78
C VAL A 37 23.60 15.92 -19.00
N SER A 38 23.03 16.06 -20.22
CA SER A 38 23.51 15.37 -21.41
C SER A 38 24.55 16.14 -22.23
N SER A 39 25.00 17.35 -21.82
CA SER A 39 25.88 18.21 -22.64
C SER A 39 27.34 18.33 -22.18
N PHE A 40 27.75 17.58 -21.14
CA PHE A 40 29.10 17.73 -20.58
C PHE A 40 30.10 16.60 -20.88
N PHE A 41 29.83 15.71 -21.80
CA PHE A 41 30.81 14.71 -22.22
C PHE A 41 31.12 14.79 -23.70
N LEU A 42 31.91 15.81 -24.15
CA LEU A 42 32.74 15.75 -25.36
C LEU A 42 33.46 17.11 -25.56
N ILE A 43 34.59 17.33 -24.93
CA ILE A 43 35.64 18.13 -25.49
C ILE A 43 36.98 17.53 -25.02
N GLY A 44 37.57 16.73 -25.87
CA GLY A 44 38.96 16.31 -25.79
C GLY A 44 39.78 17.03 -26.82
N CYS A 45 40.91 17.57 -26.40
CA CYS A 45 42.13 17.98 -27.05
C CYS A 45 42.16 18.19 -28.56
N SER A 46 42.52 19.41 -28.98
CA SER A 46 43.62 19.61 -29.95
C SER A 46 44.12 21.03 -29.87
N GLY A 47 45.43 21.22 -29.64
CA GLY A 47 46.07 22.51 -29.59
C GLY A 47 46.42 23.05 -30.96
N THR A 48 46.49 24.40 -31.05
CA THR A 48 47.47 25.14 -31.85
C THR A 48 47.52 26.60 -31.37
N GLN A 49 48.76 27.12 -31.23
CA GLN A 49 49.09 28.50 -30.90
C GLN A 49 48.71 29.47 -32.02
N HIS A 50 48.24 30.67 -31.72
CA HIS A 50 48.75 31.93 -32.21
C HIS A 50 48.17 33.15 -31.46
N ASP A 51 49.09 33.90 -30.96
CA ASP A 51 49.38 35.34 -30.77
C ASP A 51 48.26 36.40 -30.66
N SER A 52 48.42 37.14 -29.56
CA SER A 52 48.21 38.57 -29.26
C SER A 52 47.03 39.34 -29.82
N SER A 53 46.14 39.78 -28.89
CA SER A 53 45.88 41.21 -28.65
C SER A 53 45.00 41.36 -27.37
N ALA A 54 45.39 42.31 -26.53
CA ALA A 54 44.74 42.67 -25.27
C ALA A 54 43.35 43.25 -25.53
N ASN A 55 42.33 42.70 -24.88
CA ASN A 55 41.12 43.41 -24.51
C ASN A 55 40.71 42.98 -23.09
N ASP A 56 40.66 43.99 -22.24
CA ASP A 56 40.24 44.01 -20.87
C ASP A 56 38.78 43.48 -20.80
N PHE A 57 38.60 42.29 -20.30
CA PHE A 57 37.30 41.79 -19.91
C PHE A 57 37.33 41.54 -18.40
N ASP A 58 36.47 42.25 -17.70
CA ASP A 58 36.19 42.08 -16.30
C ASP A 58 36.08 40.58 -15.96
N ASP A 59 36.89 40.15 -15.01
CA ASP A 59 36.99 38.81 -14.46
C ASP A 59 35.71 38.52 -13.64
N VAL A 60 34.67 38.03 -14.32
CA VAL A 60 33.51 37.43 -13.64
C VAL A 60 34.00 36.08 -13.11
N GLN A 61 34.43 36.05 -11.86
CA GLN A 61 34.69 34.84 -11.13
C GLN A 61 33.38 34.04 -11.05
N LEU A 62 33.17 33.14 -12.02
CA LEU A 62 32.26 32.00 -11.84
C LEU A 62 32.83 31.16 -10.71
N SER A 63 32.23 31.27 -9.51
CA SER A 63 32.52 30.35 -8.44
C SER A 63 32.04 28.96 -8.90
N ASP A 64 33.00 28.17 -9.35
CA ASP A 64 32.78 26.76 -9.67
C ASP A 64 32.45 26.01 -8.37
N LYS A 65 31.16 26.01 -7.98
CA LYS A 65 30.68 25.27 -6.86
C LYS A 65 30.58 23.83 -7.34
N THR A 66 31.70 23.10 -7.25
CA THR A 66 31.68 21.64 -7.43
C THR A 66 30.71 21.02 -6.46
N VAL A 67 29.59 20.53 -6.98
CA VAL A 67 28.61 19.75 -6.21
C VAL A 67 29.33 18.46 -5.79
N SER A 68 29.35 18.15 -4.50
CA SER A 68 30.00 16.95 -4.00
C SER A 68 29.20 15.69 -4.41
N GLU A 69 29.89 14.54 -4.49
CA GLU A 69 29.18 13.26 -4.76
C GLU A 69 28.14 12.97 -3.66
N GLU A 70 28.39 13.39 -2.42
CA GLU A 70 27.44 13.27 -1.31
C GLU A 70 26.20 14.12 -1.54
N ASP A 71 26.32 15.34 -2.06
CA ASP A 71 25.18 16.20 -2.37
C ASP A 71 24.34 15.60 -3.51
N VAL A 72 24.97 15.00 -4.53
CA VAL A 72 24.29 14.31 -5.63
C VAL A 72 23.56 13.07 -5.13
N GLN A 73 24.18 12.29 -4.25
CA GLN A 73 23.53 11.11 -3.64
C GLN A 73 22.35 11.51 -2.78
N ALA A 74 22.49 12.53 -1.93
CA ALA A 74 21.40 13.04 -1.11
C ALA A 74 20.23 13.55 -1.97
N GLN A 75 20.50 14.24 -3.06
CA GLN A 75 19.48 14.72 -3.99
C GLN A 75 18.76 13.59 -4.73
N ASN A 76 19.48 12.55 -5.15
CA ASN A 76 18.89 11.37 -5.77
C ASN A 76 17.99 10.60 -4.77
N GLN A 77 18.43 10.41 -3.54
CA GLN A 77 17.61 9.80 -2.49
C GLN A 77 16.33 10.61 -2.23
N GLN A 78 16.43 11.94 -2.20
CA GLN A 78 15.27 12.80 -2.01
C GLN A 78 14.26 12.67 -3.17
N ILE A 79 14.74 12.60 -4.42
CA ILE A 79 13.89 12.39 -5.59
C ILE A 79 13.22 11.02 -5.56
N ASP A 80 13.91 9.96 -5.14
CA ASP A 80 13.35 8.62 -5.02
C ASP A 80 12.25 8.57 -3.95
N VAL A 81 12.43 9.23 -2.82
CA VAL A 81 11.42 9.34 -1.77
C VAL A 81 10.19 10.11 -2.28
N GLU A 82 10.37 11.28 -2.89
CA GLU A 82 9.26 12.08 -3.43
C GLU A 82 8.49 11.32 -4.52
N ASN A 83 9.17 10.58 -5.38
CA ASN A 83 8.54 9.74 -6.41
C ASN A 83 7.72 8.62 -5.77
N ARG A 84 8.23 7.99 -4.72
CA ARG A 84 7.51 6.94 -4.01
C ARG A 84 6.27 7.48 -3.30
N GLU A 85 6.36 8.60 -2.61
CA GLU A 85 5.21 9.25 -1.98
C GLU A 85 4.12 9.58 -3.01
N ALA A 86 4.51 10.10 -4.18
CA ALA A 86 3.57 10.38 -5.25
C ALA A 86 2.87 9.12 -5.77
N LEU A 87 3.58 7.99 -5.88
CA LEU A 87 3.00 6.70 -6.28
C LEU A 87 2.03 6.17 -5.23
N ILE A 88 2.35 6.29 -3.95
CA ILE A 88 1.47 5.90 -2.85
C ILE A 88 0.17 6.71 -2.90
N GLU A 89 0.26 8.03 -3.02
CA GLU A 89 -0.90 8.92 -3.09
C GLU A 89 -1.75 8.65 -4.35
N GLU A 90 -1.12 8.40 -5.52
CA GLU A 90 -1.84 8.04 -6.74
C GLU A 90 -2.59 6.71 -6.59
N ALA A 91 -1.95 5.71 -5.99
CA ALA A 91 -2.57 4.41 -5.75
C ALA A 91 -3.70 4.52 -4.73
N LYS A 92 -3.49 5.23 -3.62
CA LYS A 92 -4.52 5.47 -2.59
C LYS A 92 -5.73 6.21 -3.13
N ALA A 93 -5.53 7.18 -4.04
CA ALA A 93 -6.61 7.96 -4.64
C ALA A 93 -7.59 7.14 -5.49
N LYS A 94 -7.22 5.93 -5.91
CA LYS A 94 -8.08 4.98 -6.65
C LYS A 94 -9.00 4.16 -5.73
N LEU A 95 -8.79 4.22 -4.42
CA LEU A 95 -9.52 3.42 -3.43
C LEU A 95 -10.69 4.21 -2.86
N GLN A 96 -11.81 3.53 -2.65
CA GLN A 96 -12.87 4.00 -1.78
C GLN A 96 -12.57 3.53 -0.34
N LEU A 97 -11.52 4.10 0.25
CA LEU A 97 -10.94 3.67 1.51
C LEU A 97 -11.47 4.49 2.68
N THR A 98 -11.96 3.78 3.70
CA THR A 98 -12.27 4.33 5.02
C THR A 98 -11.26 3.79 6.03
N GLU A 99 -10.53 4.67 6.71
CA GLU A 99 -9.65 4.31 7.81
C GLU A 99 -10.46 4.26 9.11
N ASP A 100 -10.53 3.07 9.73
CA ASP A 100 -11.22 2.80 11.00
C ASP A 100 -10.28 1.97 11.90
N TYR A 101 -9.15 2.59 12.28
CA TYR A 101 -8.11 1.93 13.06
C TYR A 101 -8.59 1.54 14.44
N ARG A 102 -8.23 0.31 14.86
CA ARG A 102 -8.55 -0.26 16.16
C ARG A 102 -7.27 -0.68 16.87
N ASP A 103 -6.93 0.01 17.95
CA ASP A 103 -5.69 -0.25 18.72
C ASP A 103 -5.62 -1.68 19.22
N ASP A 104 -6.76 -2.28 19.59
CA ASP A 104 -6.85 -3.65 20.09
C ASP A 104 -6.48 -4.72 19.04
N PHE A 105 -6.44 -4.37 17.75
CA PHE A 105 -6.03 -5.26 16.66
C PHE A 105 -4.56 -5.16 16.30
N ILE A 106 -3.82 -4.26 16.95
CA ILE A 106 -2.40 -4.05 16.72
C ILE A 106 -1.60 -4.93 17.69
N HIS A 107 -0.81 -5.85 17.11
CA HIS A 107 -0.03 -6.84 17.88
C HIS A 107 1.47 -6.67 17.75
N GLY A 108 1.92 -5.55 17.24
CA GLY A 108 3.33 -5.21 17.15
C GLY A 108 3.67 -4.33 15.95
N GLU A 109 4.93 -3.98 15.85
CA GLU A 109 5.48 -3.18 14.78
C GLU A 109 5.94 -4.07 13.62
N LYS A 110 5.70 -3.61 12.36
CA LYS A 110 6.16 -4.31 11.18
C LYS A 110 6.85 -3.34 10.22
N GLY A 111 8.16 -3.44 10.11
CA GLY A 111 8.93 -2.69 9.11
C GLY A 111 8.82 -3.32 7.70
N ALA A 112 9.25 -2.56 6.68
CA ALA A 112 9.22 -3.04 5.29
C ALA A 112 10.05 -4.32 5.06
N ASP A 113 11.16 -4.50 5.79
CA ASP A 113 12.01 -5.68 5.72
C ASP A 113 11.28 -6.99 6.08
N PHE A 114 10.17 -6.87 6.79
CA PHE A 114 9.37 -8.01 7.23
C PHE A 114 8.13 -8.24 6.37
N GLN A 115 7.85 -7.39 5.39
CA GLN A 115 6.73 -7.62 4.48
C GLN A 115 7.15 -8.61 3.39
N LYS A 116 6.46 -9.75 3.32
CA LYS A 116 6.70 -10.80 2.31
C LYS A 116 5.44 -11.20 1.57
N TYR A 117 4.31 -11.28 2.29
CA TYR A 117 3.08 -11.87 1.78
C TYR A 117 1.89 -10.92 1.87
N ILE A 118 0.96 -11.08 0.96
CA ILE A 118 -0.42 -10.65 1.07
C ILE A 118 -1.25 -11.93 1.19
N VAL A 119 -1.95 -12.09 2.31
CA VAL A 119 -2.80 -13.26 2.57
C VAL A 119 -4.25 -12.86 2.35
N LEU A 120 -4.90 -13.55 1.42
CA LEU A 120 -6.30 -13.34 1.07
C LEU A 120 -7.21 -14.26 1.87
N HIS A 121 -8.29 -13.69 2.37
CA HIS A 121 -9.32 -14.35 3.16
C HIS A 121 -10.71 -14.04 2.60
N ASP A 122 -11.70 -14.83 2.99
CA ASP A 122 -13.12 -14.53 2.86
C ASP A 122 -13.74 -14.39 4.26
N THR A 123 -14.58 -13.39 4.42
CA THR A 123 -15.33 -13.20 5.69
C THR A 123 -16.27 -14.34 6.02
N GLU A 124 -16.51 -15.28 5.07
CA GLU A 124 -17.49 -16.37 5.15
C GLU A 124 -18.90 -15.87 5.55
N GLY A 125 -19.17 -14.59 5.25
CA GLY A 125 -20.37 -13.87 5.60
C GLY A 125 -20.74 -12.79 4.58
N SER A 126 -21.98 -12.28 4.70
CA SER A 126 -22.51 -11.23 3.84
C SER A 126 -22.63 -9.87 4.53
N ASN A 127 -22.10 -9.74 5.74
CA ASN A 127 -22.10 -8.46 6.46
C ASN A 127 -21.10 -7.49 5.79
N ASP A 128 -21.44 -6.20 5.78
CA ASP A 128 -20.52 -5.17 5.31
C ASP A 128 -19.27 -5.09 6.21
N ALA A 129 -18.20 -4.51 5.64
CA ALA A 129 -16.89 -4.42 6.29
C ALA A 129 -16.92 -3.78 7.67
N SER A 130 -17.71 -2.71 7.86
CA SER A 130 -17.82 -2.04 9.16
C SER A 130 -18.48 -2.96 10.21
N SER A 131 -19.49 -3.73 9.79
CA SER A 131 -20.14 -4.73 10.65
C SER A 131 -19.19 -5.87 11.01
N VAL A 132 -18.32 -6.28 10.08
CA VAL A 132 -17.28 -7.30 10.33
C VAL A 132 -16.29 -6.79 11.38
N VAL A 133 -15.73 -5.57 11.21
CA VAL A 133 -14.81 -4.96 12.18
C VAL A 133 -15.43 -4.87 13.58
N ASN A 134 -16.67 -4.37 13.67
CA ASN A 134 -17.38 -4.29 14.95
C ASN A 134 -17.64 -5.68 15.57
N GLY A 135 -17.89 -6.69 14.74
CA GLY A 135 -18.04 -8.07 15.18
C GLY A 135 -16.75 -8.66 15.76
N TRP A 136 -15.60 -8.40 15.11
CA TRP A 136 -14.30 -8.82 15.63
C TRP A 136 -14.00 -8.18 16.98
N GLU A 137 -14.19 -6.86 17.11
CA GLU A 137 -13.99 -6.14 18.37
C GLU A 137 -14.91 -6.67 19.47
N ALA A 138 -16.19 -6.85 19.17
CA ALA A 138 -17.16 -7.38 20.12
C ALA A 138 -16.88 -8.83 20.55
N SER A 139 -16.19 -9.62 19.72
CA SER A 139 -15.80 -10.99 20.06
C SER A 139 -14.73 -11.07 21.15
N GLY A 140 -13.93 -10.01 21.29
CA GLY A 140 -12.79 -9.95 22.21
C GLY A 140 -11.64 -10.89 21.86
N ASN A 141 -11.65 -11.51 20.68
CA ASN A 141 -10.59 -12.43 20.24
C ASN A 141 -9.35 -11.69 19.72
N LEU A 142 -9.46 -10.39 19.47
CA LEU A 142 -8.39 -9.52 18.97
C LEU A 142 -7.79 -10.01 17.64
N VAL A 143 -8.60 -10.67 16.81
CA VAL A 143 -8.25 -11.18 15.49
C VAL A 143 -8.86 -10.25 14.46
N ALA A 144 -8.04 -9.79 13.51
CA ALA A 144 -8.47 -8.91 12.43
C ALA A 144 -7.51 -8.98 11.26
N ALA A 145 -7.98 -8.82 10.03
CA ALA A 145 -7.14 -8.49 8.88
C ALA A 145 -6.86 -6.98 8.85
N HIS A 146 -5.93 -6.53 8.01
CA HIS A 146 -5.64 -5.11 7.83
C HIS A 146 -6.76 -4.41 7.07
N PHE A 147 -7.30 -5.08 6.06
CA PHE A 147 -8.32 -4.54 5.16
C PHE A 147 -9.49 -5.50 4.98
N ILE A 148 -10.67 -4.92 4.80
CA ILE A 148 -11.88 -5.64 4.39
C ILE A 148 -12.44 -4.96 3.14
N VAL A 149 -12.65 -5.73 2.06
CA VAL A 149 -13.19 -5.27 0.77
C VAL A 149 -14.64 -5.69 0.65
N ASN A 150 -15.54 -4.70 0.57
CA ASN A 150 -16.96 -4.90 0.35
C ASN A 150 -17.29 -5.35 -1.08
N THR A 151 -18.45 -5.92 -1.29
CA THR A 151 -18.93 -6.36 -2.60
C THR A 151 -19.13 -5.22 -3.60
N ASP A 152 -19.29 -3.98 -3.13
CA ASP A 152 -19.39 -2.77 -3.96
C ASP A 152 -18.03 -2.10 -4.25
N GLY A 153 -16.93 -2.67 -3.72
CA GLY A 153 -15.58 -2.17 -3.89
C GLY A 153 -15.14 -1.13 -2.86
N SER A 154 -16.00 -0.74 -1.93
CA SER A 154 -15.57 0.07 -0.78
C SER A 154 -14.70 -0.75 0.18
N ILE A 155 -13.74 -0.10 0.84
CA ILE A 155 -12.73 -0.75 1.67
C ILE A 155 -12.70 -0.12 3.05
N VAL A 156 -12.60 -0.96 4.09
CA VAL A 156 -12.27 -0.52 5.44
C VAL A 156 -10.88 -1.01 5.80
N GLN A 157 -10.03 -0.10 6.27
CA GLN A 157 -8.74 -0.42 6.87
C GLN A 157 -8.83 -0.26 8.38
N CYS A 158 -8.65 -1.35 9.13
CA CYS A 158 -8.73 -1.33 10.58
C CYS A 158 -7.38 -1.52 11.28
N VAL A 159 -6.33 -1.92 10.56
CA VAL A 159 -4.94 -1.99 11.06
C VAL A 159 -4.01 -1.26 10.09
N PRO A 160 -3.12 -0.36 10.55
CA PRO A 160 -2.11 0.27 9.71
C PRO A 160 -1.15 -0.77 9.09
N MET A 161 -0.65 -0.49 7.89
CA MET A 161 0.21 -1.45 7.16
C MET A 161 1.57 -1.69 7.83
N ASP A 162 2.05 -0.75 8.62
CA ASP A 162 3.30 -0.87 9.40
C ASP A 162 3.11 -1.59 10.75
N LYS A 163 1.97 -2.21 10.96
CA LYS A 163 1.62 -2.96 12.19
C LYS A 163 1.35 -4.43 11.88
N ILE A 164 1.43 -5.26 12.91
CA ILE A 164 1.07 -6.67 12.86
C ILE A 164 -0.40 -6.82 13.24
N ALA A 165 -1.16 -7.52 12.38
CA ALA A 165 -2.52 -7.97 12.67
C ALA A 165 -2.54 -9.50 12.77
N HIS A 166 -3.40 -10.05 13.62
CA HIS A 166 -3.57 -11.48 13.76
C HIS A 166 -4.70 -11.98 12.85
N HIS A 167 -4.36 -12.35 11.62
CA HIS A 167 -5.31 -12.81 10.61
C HIS A 167 -5.05 -14.23 10.11
N ALA A 168 -3.79 -14.65 10.04
CA ALA A 168 -3.40 -15.93 9.45
C ALA A 168 -3.37 -17.08 10.46
N GLY A 169 -3.27 -16.76 11.76
CA GLY A 169 -3.20 -17.77 12.83
C GLY A 169 -2.00 -18.71 12.69
N PHE A 170 -2.14 -19.89 13.25
CA PHE A 170 -1.13 -20.93 13.14
C PHE A 170 -1.18 -21.60 11.77
N GLY A 171 -0.01 -21.74 11.11
CA GLY A 171 0.18 -22.54 9.91
C GLY A 171 0.43 -24.01 10.22
N ASP A 172 0.53 -24.80 9.16
CA ASP A 172 0.94 -26.21 9.29
C ASP A 172 2.38 -26.29 9.81
N THR A 173 2.70 -27.37 10.52
CA THR A 173 4.04 -27.59 11.07
C THR A 173 5.12 -27.57 9.97
N GLY A 174 6.13 -26.72 10.13
CA GLY A 174 7.23 -26.48 9.18
C GLY A 174 7.02 -25.24 8.31
N HIS A 175 5.82 -24.67 8.26
CA HIS A 175 5.52 -23.52 7.39
C HIS A 175 6.31 -22.27 7.76
N ASN A 176 6.67 -22.02 9.02
CA ASN A 176 7.56 -20.90 9.35
C ASN A 176 8.88 -20.98 8.55
N ILE A 177 9.46 -22.18 8.43
CA ILE A 177 10.71 -22.42 7.67
C ILE A 177 10.42 -22.33 6.18
N ASP A 178 9.39 -23.03 5.70
CA ASP A 178 9.08 -23.16 4.27
C ASP A 178 8.75 -21.79 3.63
N PHE A 179 8.09 -20.91 4.38
CA PHE A 179 7.74 -19.54 3.96
C PHE A 179 8.79 -18.51 4.39
N GLY A 180 9.80 -18.90 5.16
CA GLY A 180 10.85 -18.00 5.65
C GLY A 180 10.32 -16.92 6.59
N VAL A 181 9.41 -17.27 7.49
CA VAL A 181 8.71 -16.38 8.42
C VAL A 181 8.99 -16.73 9.88
N GLU A 182 10.25 -17.08 10.19
CA GLU A 182 10.65 -17.62 11.48
C GLU A 182 10.82 -16.58 12.59
N ASP A 183 11.13 -15.32 12.24
CA ASP A 183 11.34 -14.26 13.23
C ASP A 183 10.00 -13.61 13.62
N GLU A 184 9.47 -14.04 14.74
CA GLU A 184 8.22 -13.55 15.32
C GLU A 184 8.46 -12.56 16.49
N SER A 185 9.69 -12.11 16.70
CA SER A 185 10.10 -11.34 17.89
C SER A 185 9.37 -10.00 18.08
N ARG A 186 8.70 -9.52 17.05
CA ARG A 186 7.90 -8.28 17.03
C ARG A 186 6.44 -8.47 17.40
N ASP A 187 5.96 -9.71 17.34
CA ASP A 187 4.56 -10.06 17.62
C ASP A 187 4.38 -10.30 19.12
N ASP A 188 3.38 -9.71 19.73
CA ASP A 188 3.07 -9.82 21.15
C ASP A 188 2.67 -11.25 21.58
N LYS A 189 2.28 -12.10 20.62
CA LYS A 189 1.87 -13.50 20.85
C LYS A 189 2.73 -14.51 20.09
N ALA A 190 3.88 -14.08 19.57
CA ALA A 190 4.77 -14.93 18.80
C ALA A 190 5.03 -16.29 19.50
N GLY A 191 4.83 -17.37 18.75
CA GLY A 191 5.24 -18.72 19.14
C GLY A 191 4.63 -19.28 20.43
N THR A 192 3.55 -18.70 20.94
CA THR A 192 3.13 -18.96 22.32
C THR A 192 2.45 -20.33 22.53
N VAL A 193 1.54 -20.75 21.65
CA VAL A 193 0.80 -22.00 21.84
C VAL A 193 0.42 -22.64 20.50
N PRO A 194 1.00 -23.79 20.13
CA PRO A 194 0.52 -24.57 18.98
C PRO A 194 -0.94 -25.02 19.15
N ILE A 195 -1.70 -24.99 18.06
CA ILE A 195 -3.07 -25.53 18.05
C ILE A 195 -3.08 -26.91 17.42
N GLY A 196 -3.22 -27.94 18.24
CA GLY A 196 -3.23 -29.33 17.77
C GLY A 196 -1.87 -29.83 17.27
N GLY A 197 -1.84 -31.06 16.73
CA GLY A 197 -0.60 -31.73 16.40
C GLY A 197 0.08 -31.26 15.10
N ASN A 198 -0.65 -30.59 14.21
CA ASN A 198 -0.17 -30.22 12.88
C ASN A 198 -0.03 -28.72 12.66
N PHE A 199 -0.45 -27.90 13.60
CA PHE A 199 -0.44 -26.44 13.49
C PHE A 199 0.43 -25.86 14.61
N ALA A 200 1.68 -25.61 14.31
CA ALA A 200 2.66 -25.15 15.28
C ALA A 200 3.23 -23.76 14.95
N ASP A 201 3.16 -23.34 13.72
CA ASP A 201 3.84 -22.15 13.22
C ASP A 201 2.91 -20.92 13.26
N TYR A 202 3.44 -19.78 13.67
CA TYR A 202 2.65 -18.55 13.87
C TYR A 202 3.21 -17.35 13.09
N GLY A 203 4.31 -17.50 12.39
CA GLY A 203 5.10 -16.41 11.82
C GLY A 203 4.42 -15.57 10.75
N MET A 204 3.41 -16.10 10.04
CA MET A 204 2.81 -15.42 8.89
C MET A 204 2.25 -14.04 9.22
N ASN A 205 1.65 -13.84 10.39
CA ASN A 205 1.12 -12.55 10.82
C ASN A 205 2.20 -11.45 10.82
N SER A 206 3.41 -11.78 11.28
CA SER A 206 4.54 -10.85 11.39
C SER A 206 5.11 -10.43 10.03
N TYR A 207 4.79 -11.16 8.95
CA TYR A 207 5.37 -10.98 7.62
C TYR A 207 4.35 -10.69 6.51
N SER A 208 3.09 -10.44 6.87
CA SER A 208 2.05 -10.29 5.86
C SER A 208 1.07 -9.15 6.14
N ILE A 209 0.37 -8.77 5.07
CA ILE A 209 -0.87 -8.00 5.11
C ILE A 209 -2.02 -8.97 4.87
N GLY A 210 -3.01 -8.99 5.75
CA GLY A 210 -4.27 -9.72 5.56
C GLY A 210 -5.31 -8.85 4.89
N ILE A 211 -6.02 -9.42 3.91
CA ILE A 211 -7.15 -8.80 3.22
C ILE A 211 -8.33 -9.77 3.26
N GLU A 212 -9.44 -9.33 3.84
CA GLU A 212 -10.72 -10.04 3.83
C GLU A 212 -11.58 -9.59 2.67
N MET A 213 -12.18 -10.52 1.97
CA MET A 213 -13.20 -10.27 0.96
C MET A 213 -14.57 -10.58 1.55
N VAL A 214 -15.51 -9.64 1.52
CA VAL A 214 -16.89 -9.93 1.94
C VAL A 214 -17.50 -10.89 0.92
N HIS A 215 -17.56 -12.17 1.27
CA HIS A 215 -18.05 -13.24 0.41
C HIS A 215 -18.53 -14.45 1.20
N VAL A 216 -19.48 -15.17 0.64
CA VAL A 216 -19.99 -16.45 1.16
C VAL A 216 -19.70 -17.52 0.10
N GLY A 217 -18.91 -18.53 0.44
CA GLY A 217 -18.62 -19.64 -0.46
C GLY A 217 -19.90 -20.30 -1.00
N GLY A 218 -19.91 -20.57 -2.32
CA GLY A 218 -21.09 -21.11 -3.01
C GLY A 218 -22.16 -20.07 -3.36
N SER A 219 -21.93 -18.79 -3.09
CA SER A 219 -22.87 -17.71 -3.46
C SER A 219 -22.71 -17.21 -4.91
N GLY A 220 -21.74 -17.72 -5.64
CA GLY A 220 -21.36 -17.32 -6.98
C GLY A 220 -20.06 -16.54 -7.02
N ASP A 221 -19.73 -15.98 -8.19
CA ASP A 221 -18.48 -15.24 -8.39
C ASP A 221 -18.44 -13.93 -7.58
N TYR A 222 -17.21 -13.49 -7.28
CA TYR A 222 -16.98 -12.18 -6.68
C TYR A 222 -17.42 -11.07 -7.65
N PRO A 223 -18.10 -10.03 -7.16
CA PRO A 223 -18.47 -8.88 -7.97
C PRO A 223 -17.25 -8.21 -8.61
N SER A 224 -17.39 -7.74 -9.85
CA SER A 224 -16.30 -7.06 -10.56
C SER A 224 -15.78 -5.83 -9.82
N ALA A 225 -16.66 -5.06 -9.17
CA ALA A 225 -16.27 -3.92 -8.35
C ALA A 225 -15.36 -4.32 -7.18
N GLN A 226 -15.64 -5.46 -6.54
CA GLN A 226 -14.84 -6.00 -5.45
C GLN A 226 -13.45 -6.46 -5.94
N LEU A 227 -13.40 -7.15 -7.09
CA LEU A 227 -12.15 -7.59 -7.70
C LEU A 227 -11.29 -6.41 -8.18
N GLU A 228 -11.90 -5.38 -8.78
CA GLU A 228 -11.20 -4.15 -9.16
C GLU A 228 -10.64 -3.40 -7.93
N ALA A 229 -11.42 -3.34 -6.85
CA ALA A 229 -10.97 -2.75 -5.59
C ALA A 229 -9.80 -3.52 -5.00
N LEU A 230 -9.80 -4.87 -5.06
CA LEU A 230 -8.69 -5.70 -4.64
C LEU A 230 -7.42 -5.43 -5.47
N ASP A 231 -7.52 -5.31 -6.80
CA ASP A 231 -6.40 -4.96 -7.68
C ASP A 231 -5.76 -3.62 -7.31
N ASN A 232 -6.61 -2.60 -7.09
CA ASN A 232 -6.16 -1.28 -6.69
C ASN A 232 -5.56 -1.29 -5.28
N LEU A 233 -6.13 -2.04 -4.34
CA LEU A 233 -5.62 -2.18 -2.98
C LEU A 233 -4.22 -2.81 -2.96
N ILE A 234 -4.01 -3.88 -3.72
CA ILE A 234 -2.69 -4.52 -3.80
C ILE A 234 -1.68 -3.59 -4.46
N THR A 235 -2.09 -2.82 -5.49
CA THR A 235 -1.22 -1.77 -6.07
C THR A 235 -0.81 -0.73 -5.02
N TYR A 236 -1.74 -0.34 -4.15
CA TYR A 236 -1.45 0.59 -3.05
C TYR A 236 -0.49 -0.03 -2.01
N ILE A 237 -0.68 -1.30 -1.63
CA ILE A 237 0.22 -2.01 -0.72
C ILE A 237 1.63 -2.13 -1.32
N ASP A 238 1.74 -2.50 -2.60
CA ASP A 238 3.03 -2.60 -3.29
C ASP A 238 3.74 -1.23 -3.37
N ALA A 239 3.00 -0.15 -3.63
CA ALA A 239 3.55 1.20 -3.63
C ALA A 239 4.04 1.61 -2.23
N PHE A 240 3.27 1.28 -1.18
CA PHE A 240 3.62 1.58 0.21
C PHE A 240 4.93 0.91 0.63
N TYR A 241 5.12 -0.37 0.28
CA TYR A 241 6.36 -1.08 0.61
C TYR A 241 7.49 -0.86 -0.40
N GLY A 242 7.18 -0.43 -1.64
CA GLY A 242 8.14 -0.21 -2.72
C GLY A 242 8.56 -1.48 -3.45
N PHE A 243 7.85 -2.59 -3.25
CA PHE A 243 8.06 -3.88 -3.93
C PHE A 243 6.77 -4.72 -3.94
N GLN A 244 6.75 -5.76 -4.77
CA GLN A 244 5.62 -6.67 -4.86
C GLN A 244 5.75 -7.79 -3.84
N SER A 245 4.77 -7.88 -2.93
CA SER A 245 4.64 -9.01 -2.01
C SER A 245 4.09 -10.24 -2.74
N GLU A 246 4.43 -11.44 -2.28
CA GLU A 246 3.81 -12.66 -2.78
C GLU A 246 2.36 -12.74 -2.31
N ILE A 247 1.45 -13.15 -3.20
CA ILE A 247 0.03 -13.30 -2.88
C ILE A 247 -0.26 -14.78 -2.65
N ILE A 248 -0.81 -15.08 -1.48
CA ILE A 248 -1.31 -16.41 -1.11
C ILE A 248 -2.73 -16.31 -0.57
N ASP A 249 -3.44 -17.42 -0.53
CA ASP A 249 -4.66 -17.53 0.28
C ASP A 249 -4.38 -18.20 1.62
N HIS A 250 -5.33 -18.12 2.54
CA HIS A 250 -5.19 -18.70 3.86
C HIS A 250 -4.99 -20.21 3.82
N LYS A 251 -5.58 -20.92 2.84
CA LYS A 251 -5.40 -22.39 2.66
C LYS A 251 -3.96 -22.78 2.33
N THR A 252 -3.23 -21.91 1.68
CA THR A 252 -1.80 -22.13 1.37
C THR A 252 -0.96 -22.12 2.65
N TRP A 253 -1.32 -21.27 3.63
CA TRP A 253 -0.66 -21.21 4.93
C TRP A 253 -1.11 -22.34 5.88
N ARG A 254 -2.42 -22.57 5.92
CA ARG A 254 -3.05 -23.56 6.82
C ARG A 254 -3.98 -24.46 6.03
N THR A 255 -3.54 -25.70 5.81
CA THR A 255 -4.33 -26.73 5.14
C THR A 255 -5.66 -26.99 5.90
N GLY A 256 -6.75 -27.02 5.19
CA GLY A 256 -8.08 -27.28 5.75
C GLY A 256 -8.88 -26.03 6.16
N ASN A 257 -8.32 -24.82 5.98
CA ASN A 257 -9.14 -23.62 6.03
C ASN A 257 -10.14 -23.58 4.86
N SER A 258 -11.28 -22.94 5.06
CA SER A 258 -12.32 -22.76 4.04
C SER A 258 -12.12 -21.51 3.20
N ASP A 259 -11.48 -20.51 3.72
CA ASP A 259 -11.18 -19.25 3.04
C ASP A 259 -9.80 -19.26 2.34
N THR A 260 -9.71 -18.82 1.09
CA THR A 260 -10.78 -18.27 0.28
C THR A 260 -11.71 -19.34 -0.27
N SER A 261 -12.91 -18.97 -0.77
CA SER A 261 -13.85 -19.89 -1.39
C SER A 261 -13.30 -20.48 -2.71
N ALA A 262 -13.93 -21.57 -3.17
CA ALA A 262 -13.52 -22.25 -4.39
C ALA A 262 -13.63 -21.37 -5.64
N GLU A 263 -14.59 -20.45 -5.64
CA GLU A 263 -14.85 -19.49 -6.72
C GLU A 263 -13.65 -18.58 -6.99
N PHE A 264 -12.89 -18.24 -5.93
CA PHE A 264 -11.71 -17.38 -6.07
C PHE A 264 -10.48 -18.09 -6.66
N SER A 265 -10.45 -19.41 -6.69
CA SER A 265 -9.26 -20.16 -7.08
C SER A 265 -8.74 -19.82 -8.48
N THR A 266 -9.63 -19.62 -9.45
CA THR A 266 -9.27 -19.24 -10.83
C THR A 266 -8.74 -17.81 -10.86
N HIS A 267 -9.38 -16.87 -10.18
CA HIS A 267 -8.93 -15.49 -10.07
C HIS A 267 -7.57 -15.41 -9.39
N LEU A 268 -7.37 -16.17 -8.30
CA LEU A 268 -6.11 -16.19 -7.57
C LEU A 268 -4.94 -16.64 -8.45
N GLN A 269 -5.09 -17.67 -9.27
CA GLN A 269 -4.04 -18.14 -10.16
C GLN A 269 -3.68 -17.09 -11.22
N ASN A 270 -4.68 -16.52 -11.88
CA ASN A 270 -4.48 -15.45 -12.86
C ASN A 270 -3.86 -14.22 -12.20
N TYR A 271 -4.32 -13.91 -11.01
CA TYR A 271 -3.88 -12.77 -10.24
C TYR A 271 -2.39 -12.89 -9.85
N LYS A 272 -1.98 -14.02 -9.33
CA LYS A 272 -0.57 -14.30 -9.00
C LYS A 272 0.33 -14.17 -10.23
N ALA A 273 -0.14 -14.61 -11.40
CA ALA A 273 0.63 -14.56 -12.64
C ALA A 273 0.77 -13.14 -13.24
N THR A 274 -0.24 -12.31 -13.10
CA THR A 274 -0.33 -11.03 -13.82
C THR A 274 -0.58 -9.82 -12.92
N ARG A 275 -0.87 -10.02 -11.64
CA ARG A 275 -1.31 -8.98 -10.69
C ARG A 275 -2.54 -8.22 -11.21
N LYS A 276 -3.44 -8.93 -11.88
CA LYS A 276 -4.70 -8.39 -12.41
C LYS A 276 -5.79 -9.44 -12.32
N HIS A 277 -7.02 -8.99 -12.13
CA HIS A 277 -8.21 -9.79 -12.33
C HIS A 277 -8.67 -9.70 -13.79
N PHE A 278 -9.07 -10.84 -14.34
CA PHE A 278 -9.70 -10.91 -15.64
C PHE A 278 -11.16 -11.34 -15.43
N ALA A 279 -12.06 -10.55 -15.96
CA ALA A 279 -13.50 -10.85 -15.96
C ALA A 279 -13.81 -12.02 -16.88
#